data_603065de5770235f896224d812c9c0a0
#
_entry.id   603065de5770235f896224d812c9c0a0
#
_cell.length_a   1.000
_cell.length_b   1.000
_cell.length_c   1.000
_cell.angle_alpha   90.00
_cell.angle_beta   90.00
_cell.angle_gamma   90.00
#
_symmetry.space_group_name_H-M   'P 1'
#
loop_
_entity.id
_entity.type
_entity.pdbx_description
1 polymer ?
#
loop_
_entity_poly.entity_id
_entity_poly.type
_entity_poly.pdbx_seq_one_letter_code
_entity_poly.pdbx_strand_id
1 'polypeptide(L)'
;MKGEEYIKNLGYDAFALTMTRNECDMEKLLSILPYKTIATKSGLGWIGRSALFVTPEYGAAVALGAILTDMPVEFGNPITDSECDDCTNCQDACPVNAINPQKWNDRLNREDIIDIETCKDYIIDQYKAGLGCTKCMSECKLTQEYLKKE
;
A
#
# COMPACT_ATOMS: atom_id res chain seq x y z
N MET A 1 14.15 15.19 -2.10
CA MET A 1 14.04 14.20 -0.99
C MET A 1 15.42 13.69 -0.65
N LYS A 2 15.71 13.37 0.64
CA LYS A 2 17.05 12.93 1.06
C LYS A 2 17.62 11.76 0.23
N GLY A 3 16.78 10.78 -0.13
CA GLY A 3 17.24 9.65 -0.96
C GLY A 3 17.60 10.05 -2.40
N GLU A 4 16.84 10.95 -3.03
CA GLU A 4 17.16 11.50 -4.35
C GLU A 4 18.49 12.24 -4.34
N GLU A 5 18.70 13.08 -3.33
CA GLU A 5 19.94 13.82 -3.14
C GLU A 5 21.13 12.90 -2.89
N TYR A 6 20.94 11.87 -2.07
CA TYR A 6 21.96 10.86 -1.79
C TYR A 6 22.43 10.15 -3.07
N ILE A 7 21.48 9.68 -3.90
CA ILE A 7 21.80 8.99 -5.16
C ILE A 7 22.52 9.93 -6.13
N LYS A 8 22.08 11.19 -6.25
CA LYS A 8 22.75 12.20 -7.09
C LYS A 8 24.16 12.50 -6.61
N ASN A 9 24.42 12.53 -5.30
CA ASN A 9 25.75 12.72 -4.74
C ASN A 9 26.70 11.53 -5.02
N LEU A 10 26.15 10.34 -5.30
CA LEU A 10 26.91 9.19 -5.78
C LEU A 10 27.23 9.24 -7.29
N GLY A 11 26.73 10.25 -8.01
CA GLY A 11 27.00 10.46 -9.43
C GLY A 11 25.97 9.82 -10.37
N TYR A 12 24.83 9.36 -9.87
CA TYR A 12 23.75 8.79 -10.66
C TYR A 12 22.56 9.76 -10.81
N ASP A 13 21.79 9.56 -11.85
CA ASP A 13 20.52 10.26 -11.99
C ASP A 13 19.49 9.69 -11.03
N ALA A 14 18.68 10.57 -10.46
CA ALA A 14 17.61 10.19 -9.56
C ALA A 14 16.43 11.16 -9.65
N PHE A 15 15.23 10.61 -9.61
CA PHE A 15 13.98 11.35 -9.62
C PHE A 15 13.00 10.74 -8.61
N ALA A 16 12.81 11.43 -7.49
CA ALA A 16 11.87 10.98 -6.47
C ALA A 16 10.43 11.23 -6.91
N LEU A 17 9.64 10.17 -6.90
CA LEU A 17 8.20 10.25 -7.11
C LEU A 17 7.53 10.68 -5.81
N THR A 18 6.97 11.87 -5.82
CA THR A 18 6.13 12.40 -4.75
C THR A 18 4.66 12.37 -5.21
N MET A 19 3.72 12.58 -4.30
CA MET A 19 2.29 12.67 -4.68
C MET A 19 2.04 13.74 -5.74
N THR A 20 2.82 14.82 -5.75
CA THR A 20 2.72 15.91 -6.73
C THR A 20 3.41 15.61 -8.06
N ARG A 21 4.40 14.71 -8.06
CA ARG A 21 5.14 14.32 -9.29
C ARG A 21 4.62 13.03 -9.91
N ASN A 22 3.89 12.23 -9.15
CA ASN A 22 3.21 11.04 -9.62
C ASN A 22 1.73 11.39 -9.82
N GLU A 23 1.39 11.90 -10.99
CA GLU A 23 0.04 12.31 -11.32
C GLU A 23 -0.96 11.21 -10.95
N CYS A 24 -1.91 11.57 -10.09
CA CYS A 24 -2.95 10.66 -9.63
C CYS A 24 -4.29 11.10 -10.20
N ASP A 25 -4.95 10.20 -10.91
CA ASP A 25 -6.35 10.35 -11.25
C ASP A 25 -7.19 10.12 -9.99
N MET A 26 -7.65 11.20 -9.39
CA MET A 26 -8.40 11.15 -8.13
C MET A 26 -9.81 10.59 -8.29
N GLU A 27 -10.38 10.56 -9.49
CA GLU A 27 -11.66 9.92 -9.74
C GLU A 27 -11.51 8.40 -9.75
N LYS A 28 -10.51 7.90 -10.48
CA LYS A 28 -10.24 6.47 -10.61
C LYS A 28 -9.33 5.92 -9.51
N LEU A 29 -8.74 6.79 -8.68
CA LEU A 29 -7.71 6.46 -7.69
C LEU A 29 -6.56 5.64 -8.28
N LEU A 30 -6.08 6.09 -9.45
CA LEU A 30 -4.98 5.49 -10.18
C LEU A 30 -3.83 6.49 -10.29
N SER A 31 -2.61 6.00 -10.23
CA SER A 31 -1.40 6.76 -10.47
C SER A 31 -0.63 6.22 -11.68
N ILE A 32 0.16 7.07 -12.34
CA ILE A 32 1.00 6.65 -13.46
C ILE A 32 1.92 5.50 -13.05
N LEU A 33 2.46 5.58 -11.83
CA LEU A 33 3.32 4.53 -11.28
C LEU A 33 2.75 4.03 -9.96
N PRO A 34 2.12 2.83 -9.93
CA PRO A 34 1.48 2.31 -8.74
C PRO A 34 2.52 1.78 -7.74
N TYR A 35 2.75 2.51 -6.65
CA TYR A 35 3.75 2.19 -5.63
C TYR A 35 3.63 0.77 -5.05
N LYS A 36 2.39 0.29 -4.85
CA LYS A 36 2.16 -1.05 -4.33
C LYS A 36 2.69 -2.13 -5.28
N THR A 37 2.47 -1.96 -6.59
CA THR A 37 2.98 -2.89 -7.62
C THR A 37 4.51 -2.89 -7.64
N ILE A 38 5.13 -1.71 -7.52
CA ILE A 38 6.59 -1.63 -7.44
C ILE A 38 7.08 -2.37 -6.19
N ALA A 39 6.48 -2.10 -5.05
CA ALA A 39 6.88 -2.69 -3.79
C ALA A 39 6.73 -4.22 -3.77
N THR A 40 5.63 -4.78 -4.32
CA THR A 40 5.45 -6.24 -4.45
C THR A 40 6.47 -6.86 -5.40
N LYS A 41 6.72 -6.22 -6.54
CA LYS A 41 7.75 -6.68 -7.50
C LYS A 41 9.18 -6.56 -6.96
N SER A 42 9.42 -5.66 -6.02
CA SER A 42 10.70 -5.54 -5.32
C SER A 42 10.86 -6.51 -4.13
N GLY A 43 9.85 -7.34 -3.85
CA GLY A 43 9.91 -8.31 -2.75
C GLY A 43 9.82 -7.71 -1.36
N LEU A 44 9.29 -6.47 -1.22
CA LEU A 44 9.18 -5.78 0.06
C LEU A 44 7.97 -6.19 0.89
N GLY A 45 7.02 -6.89 0.28
CA GLY A 45 5.76 -7.31 0.90
C GLY A 45 4.69 -7.60 -0.15
N TRP A 46 3.46 -7.75 0.26
CA TRP A 46 2.32 -8.15 -0.56
C TRP A 46 1.14 -7.18 -0.45
N ILE A 47 0.15 -7.36 -1.30
CA ILE A 47 -1.14 -6.71 -1.12
C ILE A 47 -1.97 -7.55 -0.16
N GLY A 48 -2.38 -6.96 0.95
CA GLY A 48 -3.24 -7.60 1.94
C GLY A 48 -4.70 -7.67 1.47
N ARG A 49 -5.54 -8.38 2.25
CA ARG A 49 -7.00 -8.46 2.01
C ARG A 49 -7.68 -7.09 1.96
N SER A 50 -7.14 -6.10 2.67
CA SER A 50 -7.64 -4.72 2.67
C SER A 50 -7.23 -3.90 1.44
N ALA A 51 -6.60 -4.51 0.44
CA ALA A 51 -5.95 -3.84 -0.68
C ALA A 51 -4.84 -2.85 -0.27
N LEU A 52 -4.42 -2.84 1.00
CA LEU A 52 -3.24 -2.12 1.46
C LEU A 52 -1.97 -2.94 1.20
N PHE A 53 -0.85 -2.26 1.04
CA PHE A 53 0.46 -2.92 1.03
C PHE A 53 0.81 -3.33 2.47
N VAL A 54 1.31 -4.54 2.63
CA VAL A 54 1.64 -5.16 3.92
C VAL A 54 3.08 -5.65 3.88
N THR A 55 3.83 -5.38 4.94
CA THR A 55 5.17 -5.92 5.14
C THR A 55 5.19 -6.88 6.33
N PRO A 56 6.12 -7.86 6.34
CA PRO A 56 6.27 -8.77 7.49
C PRO A 56 6.56 -8.03 8.80
N GLU A 57 7.32 -6.94 8.73
CA GLU A 57 7.84 -6.22 9.91
C GLU A 57 6.84 -5.21 10.48
N TYR A 58 6.20 -4.41 9.62
CA TYR A 58 5.36 -3.27 10.03
C TYR A 58 3.86 -3.47 9.76
N GLY A 59 3.51 -4.60 9.15
CA GLY A 59 2.14 -4.83 8.73
C GLY A 59 1.69 -3.83 7.66
N ALA A 60 0.47 -3.33 7.78
CA ALA A 60 -0.12 -2.37 6.87
C ALA A 60 0.20 -0.90 7.22
N ALA A 61 0.90 -0.64 8.34
CA ALA A 61 1.23 0.71 8.82
C ALA A 61 2.49 1.27 8.16
N VAL A 62 2.53 1.27 6.84
CA VAL A 62 3.67 1.75 6.04
C VAL A 62 3.25 2.82 5.04
N ALA A 63 4.15 3.77 4.80
CA ALA A 63 4.04 4.74 3.72
C ALA A 63 5.04 4.40 2.62
N LEU A 64 4.57 4.30 1.38
CA LEU A 64 5.40 3.96 0.23
C LEU A 64 5.89 5.22 -0.48
N GLY A 65 7.12 5.16 -0.97
CA GLY A 65 7.70 6.11 -1.89
C GLY A 65 8.56 5.37 -2.92
N ALA A 66 8.87 6.02 -4.03
CA ALA A 66 9.74 5.46 -5.05
C ALA A 66 10.71 6.50 -5.59
N ILE A 67 11.87 6.04 -6.04
CA ILE A 67 12.87 6.84 -6.72
C ILE A 67 13.21 6.12 -8.02
N LEU A 68 13.08 6.80 -9.15
CA LEU A 68 13.61 6.34 -10.43
C LEU A 68 15.09 6.71 -10.48
N THR A 69 15.95 5.78 -10.90
CA THR A 69 17.39 6.01 -10.98
C THR A 69 18.02 5.08 -12.00
N ASP A 70 19.15 5.48 -12.56
CA ASP A 70 20.05 4.65 -13.36
C ASP A 70 21.13 3.98 -12.51
N MET A 71 21.12 4.22 -11.20
CA MET A 71 22.02 3.53 -10.28
C MET A 71 21.77 2.02 -10.30
N PRO A 72 22.82 1.19 -10.49
CA PRO A 72 22.65 -0.25 -10.40
C PRO A 72 22.23 -0.65 -8.98
N VAL A 73 21.11 -1.37 -8.87
CA VAL A 73 20.56 -1.88 -7.61
C VAL A 73 20.31 -3.38 -7.75
N GLU A 74 20.37 -4.09 -6.63
CA GLU A 74 19.98 -5.49 -6.61
C GLU A 74 18.47 -5.62 -6.78
N PHE A 75 18.05 -6.62 -7.55
CA PHE A 75 16.62 -6.91 -7.74
C PHE A 75 16.12 -7.82 -6.61
N GLY A 76 14.97 -7.46 -6.05
CA GLY A 76 14.25 -8.34 -5.14
C GLY A 76 13.51 -9.46 -5.88
N ASN A 77 13.03 -10.45 -5.13
CA ASN A 77 12.18 -11.51 -5.67
C ASN A 77 10.71 -11.06 -5.58
N PRO A 78 9.98 -10.99 -6.71
CA PRO A 78 8.57 -10.59 -6.69
C PRO A 78 7.72 -11.47 -5.78
N ILE A 79 6.86 -10.83 -4.99
CA ILE A 79 5.80 -11.50 -4.23
C ILE A 79 4.52 -11.38 -5.04
N THR A 80 3.91 -12.52 -5.38
CA THR A 80 2.76 -12.62 -6.29
C THR A 80 1.46 -12.96 -5.60
N ASP A 81 1.52 -13.37 -4.33
CA ASP A 81 0.38 -13.82 -3.56
C ASP A 81 0.35 -13.16 -2.18
N SER A 82 -0.86 -13.04 -1.62
CA SER A 82 -1.05 -12.50 -0.29
C SER A 82 -0.65 -13.50 0.79
N GLU A 83 0.19 -13.08 1.72
CA GLU A 83 0.61 -13.87 2.88
C GLU A 83 -0.25 -13.56 4.13
N CYS A 84 -1.49 -13.11 3.94
CA CYS A 84 -2.43 -12.86 5.05
C CYS A 84 -3.01 -14.14 5.66
N ASP A 85 -2.71 -15.30 5.14
CA ASP A 85 -3.24 -16.60 5.56
C ASP A 85 -4.77 -16.58 5.71
N ASP A 86 -5.29 -17.05 6.84
CA ASP A 86 -6.72 -17.06 7.15
C ASP A 86 -7.17 -15.85 8.00
N CYS A 87 -6.29 -14.85 8.20
CA CYS A 87 -6.59 -13.65 8.96
C CYS A 87 -7.67 -12.80 8.25
N THR A 88 -8.75 -12.47 8.97
CA THR A 88 -9.89 -11.65 8.49
C THR A 88 -10.04 -10.33 9.23
N ASN A 89 -9.15 -10.00 10.17
CA ASN A 89 -9.29 -8.85 11.07
C ASN A 89 -9.68 -7.54 10.36
N CYS A 90 -9.08 -7.25 9.21
CA CYS A 90 -9.39 -6.03 8.44
C CYS A 90 -10.79 -6.07 7.80
N GLN A 91 -11.29 -7.26 7.42
CA GLN A 91 -12.66 -7.44 6.91
C GLN A 91 -13.67 -7.22 8.02
N ASP A 92 -13.45 -7.89 9.16
CA ASP A 92 -14.34 -7.84 10.33
C ASP A 92 -14.43 -6.42 10.92
N ALA A 93 -13.34 -5.66 10.82
CA ALA A 93 -13.26 -4.28 11.30
C ALA A 93 -13.80 -3.24 10.30
N CYS A 94 -14.10 -3.63 9.06
CA CYS A 94 -14.54 -2.68 8.04
C CYS A 94 -15.97 -2.20 8.31
N PRO A 95 -16.18 -0.91 8.62
CA PRO A 95 -17.50 -0.42 9.02
C PRO A 95 -18.55 -0.45 7.91
N VAL A 96 -18.13 -0.60 6.67
CA VAL A 96 -19.00 -0.63 5.48
C VAL A 96 -18.88 -1.93 4.68
N ASN A 97 -18.20 -2.93 5.22
CA ASN A 97 -18.00 -4.24 4.58
C ASN A 97 -17.45 -4.16 3.15
N ALA A 98 -16.60 -3.18 2.88
CA ALA A 98 -16.05 -2.95 1.54
C ALA A 98 -14.95 -3.95 1.14
N ILE A 99 -14.43 -4.77 2.07
CA ILE A 99 -13.33 -5.70 1.81
C ILE A 99 -13.91 -7.06 1.44
N ASN A 100 -13.65 -7.49 0.19
CA ASN A 100 -14.09 -8.77 -0.33
C ASN A 100 -13.33 -9.94 0.33
N PRO A 101 -13.90 -11.16 0.37
CA PRO A 101 -13.23 -12.31 1.00
C PRO A 101 -12.02 -12.82 0.21
N GLN A 102 -11.84 -12.35 -1.02
CA GLN A 102 -10.77 -12.79 -1.92
C GLN A 102 -9.39 -12.39 -1.40
N LYS A 103 -8.44 -13.34 -1.38
CA LYS A 103 -7.02 -13.04 -1.16
C LYS A 103 -6.41 -12.49 -2.46
N TRP A 104 -5.57 -11.48 -2.32
CA TRP A 104 -4.85 -10.95 -3.47
C TRP A 104 -3.85 -11.96 -4.05
N ASN A 105 -3.80 -11.98 -5.38
CA ASN A 105 -2.66 -12.46 -6.17
C ASN A 105 -2.43 -11.49 -7.35
N ASP A 106 -1.33 -11.62 -8.05
CA ASP A 106 -0.91 -10.68 -9.10
C ASP A 106 -1.77 -10.71 -10.39
N ARG A 107 -2.77 -11.61 -10.46
CA ARG A 107 -3.73 -11.73 -11.57
C ARG A 107 -5.06 -11.03 -11.29
N LEU A 108 -5.31 -10.67 -10.03
CA LEU A 108 -6.55 -10.03 -9.61
C LEU A 108 -6.48 -8.52 -9.80
N ASN A 109 -7.62 -7.94 -10.15
CA ASN A 109 -7.81 -6.50 -10.12
C ASN A 109 -8.12 -6.03 -8.69
N ARG A 110 -7.99 -4.73 -8.46
CA ARG A 110 -8.31 -4.12 -7.16
C ARG A 110 -9.76 -4.38 -6.75
N GLU A 111 -10.66 -4.31 -7.71
CA GLU A 111 -12.12 -4.47 -7.54
C GLU A 111 -12.51 -5.88 -7.10
N ASP A 112 -11.68 -6.89 -7.39
CA ASP A 112 -11.88 -8.27 -6.89
C ASP A 112 -11.62 -8.37 -5.38
N ILE A 113 -10.84 -7.42 -4.81
CA ILE A 113 -10.38 -7.43 -3.42
C ILE A 113 -11.17 -6.45 -2.56
N ILE A 114 -11.53 -5.30 -3.11
CA ILE A 114 -12.20 -4.23 -2.37
C ILE A 114 -13.21 -3.48 -3.24
N ASP A 115 -14.39 -3.22 -2.68
CA ASP A 115 -15.33 -2.22 -3.20
C ASP A 115 -14.79 -0.82 -2.86
N ILE A 116 -14.02 -0.27 -3.80
CA ILE A 116 -13.31 0.98 -3.59
C ILE A 116 -14.26 2.18 -3.52
N GLU A 117 -15.39 2.14 -4.22
CA GLU A 117 -16.37 3.24 -4.21
C GLU A 117 -17.05 3.33 -2.85
N THR A 118 -17.55 2.22 -2.31
CA THR A 118 -18.12 2.16 -0.96
C THR A 118 -17.10 2.59 0.10
N CYS A 119 -15.85 2.17 -0.02
CA CYS A 119 -14.78 2.58 0.89
C CYS A 119 -14.49 4.08 0.78
N LYS A 120 -14.39 4.60 -0.45
CA LYS A 120 -14.11 6.02 -0.72
C LYS A 120 -15.21 6.92 -0.17
N ASP A 121 -16.47 6.59 -0.43
CA ASP A 121 -17.61 7.37 0.04
C ASP A 121 -17.63 7.46 1.57
N TYR A 122 -17.41 6.34 2.24
CA TYR A 122 -17.29 6.34 3.70
C TYR A 122 -16.12 7.20 4.20
N ILE A 123 -14.95 7.11 3.58
CA ILE A 123 -13.78 7.92 3.96
C ILE A 123 -14.08 9.41 3.79
N ILE A 124 -14.72 9.80 2.68
CA ILE A 124 -15.07 11.19 2.40
C ILE A 124 -16.03 11.72 3.47
N ASP A 125 -17.03 10.95 3.85
CA ASP A 125 -18.00 11.35 4.88
C ASP A 125 -17.34 11.45 6.27
N GLN A 126 -16.46 10.52 6.62
CA GLN A 126 -15.68 10.62 7.85
C GLN A 126 -14.74 11.83 7.83
N TYR A 127 -14.12 12.14 6.69
CA TYR A 127 -13.24 13.30 6.55
C TYR A 127 -14.01 14.62 6.72
N LYS A 128 -15.21 14.76 6.17
CA LYS A 128 -16.11 15.92 6.39
C LYS A 128 -16.47 16.10 7.87
N ALA A 129 -16.53 15.01 8.63
CA ALA A 129 -16.75 15.03 10.07
C ALA A 129 -15.47 15.30 10.89
N GLY A 130 -14.33 15.59 10.25
CA GLY A 130 -13.03 15.79 10.89
C GLY A 130 -12.35 14.48 11.35
N LEU A 131 -12.83 13.35 10.88
CA LEU A 131 -12.33 12.02 11.18
C LEU A 131 -11.69 11.39 9.93
N GLY A 132 -10.96 10.31 10.10
CA GLY A 132 -10.46 9.46 9.01
C GLY A 132 -10.76 8.01 9.29
N CYS A 133 -10.74 7.17 8.25
CA CYS A 133 -10.85 5.73 8.42
C CYS A 133 -9.51 5.06 8.22
N THR A 134 -8.99 4.43 9.27
CA THR A 134 -7.75 3.62 9.27
C THR A 134 -7.98 2.21 9.82
N LYS A 135 -9.23 1.78 9.95
CA LYS A 135 -9.60 0.52 10.61
C LYS A 135 -8.88 -0.69 10.05
N CYS A 136 -8.86 -0.87 8.74
CA CYS A 136 -8.19 -2.00 8.11
C CYS A 136 -6.65 -1.99 8.31
N MET A 137 -6.05 -0.82 8.52
CA MET A 137 -4.63 -0.67 8.85
C MET A 137 -4.38 -0.97 10.33
N SER A 138 -5.17 -0.36 11.24
CA SER A 138 -4.99 -0.51 12.68
C SER A 138 -5.29 -1.93 13.16
N GLU A 139 -6.26 -2.61 12.56
CA GLU A 139 -6.64 -3.99 12.92
C GLU A 139 -5.82 -5.07 12.19
N CYS A 140 -4.89 -4.68 11.32
CA CYS A 140 -3.97 -5.64 10.71
C CYS A 140 -3.15 -6.35 11.79
N LYS A 141 -3.18 -7.69 11.79
CA LYS A 141 -2.47 -8.52 12.78
C LYS A 141 -0.99 -8.14 12.89
N LEU A 142 -0.29 -8.00 11.77
CA LEU A 142 1.12 -7.64 11.76
C LEU A 142 1.37 -6.20 12.24
N THR A 143 0.46 -5.26 11.94
CA THR A 143 0.53 -3.91 12.51
C THR A 143 0.39 -3.94 14.03
N GLN A 144 -0.55 -4.73 14.55
CA GLN A 144 -0.74 -4.90 15.99
C GLN A 144 0.47 -5.57 16.67
N GLU A 145 1.10 -6.51 16.01
CA GLU A 145 2.33 -7.16 16.50
C GLU A 145 3.51 -6.19 16.51
N TYR A 146 3.64 -5.32 15.50
CA TYR A 146 4.66 -4.27 15.47
C TYR A 146 4.48 -3.28 16.63
N LEU A 147 3.26 -2.75 16.81
CA LEU A 147 2.96 -1.77 17.87
C LEU A 147 3.15 -2.30 19.30
N LYS A 148 3.13 -3.60 19.51
CA LYS A 148 3.40 -4.22 20.82
C LYS A 148 4.89 -4.35 21.15
N LYS A 149 5.77 -4.13 20.17
CA LYS A 149 7.22 -4.23 20.34
C LYS A 149 7.87 -2.89 20.73
N GLU A 150 7.13 -1.79 20.57
CA GLU A 150 7.52 -0.43 20.98
C GLU A 150 7.02 -0.12 22.41
#